data_8d6f893599e8b265a1d60f52484460b4
#
_entry.id   8d6f893599e8b265a1d60f52484460b4
#
_cell.length_a   1.000
_cell.length_b   1.000
_cell.length_c   1.000
_cell.angle_alpha   90.00
_cell.angle_beta   90.00
_cell.angle_gamma   90.00
#
_symmetry.space_group_name_H-M   'P 1'
#
loop_
_entity.id
_entity.type
_entity.pdbx_description
1 polymer ?
#
loop_
_entity_poly.entity_id
_entity_poly.type
_entity_poly.pdbx_seq_one_letter_code
_entity_poly.pdbx_strand_id
1 'polypeptide(L)'
;MKYSLVTRDLIADSTECMAMAHGFDGLVCIPNCDKNVPGLLMAAARVNIPTIFVSGGPMLAGHVHGQKRSLSSMFEAVGSVAAGTMTMDELAEFEEKVCPTCGSCSG
;
A
#
# COMPACT_ATOMS: atom_id res chain seq x y z
N MET A 1 -3.44 -13.22 -0.92
CA MET A 1 -2.65 -12.50 0.11
C MET A 1 -2.90 -13.08 1.51
N LYS A 2 -2.33 -14.24 1.79
CA LYS A 2 -2.57 -14.96 3.06
C LYS A 2 -1.88 -14.32 4.28
N TYR A 3 -0.82 -13.55 4.08
CA TYR A 3 0.01 -13.00 5.15
C TYR A 3 -0.13 -11.50 5.37
N SER A 4 -0.97 -10.80 4.59
CA SER A 4 -0.99 -9.34 4.61
C SER A 4 -1.45 -8.75 5.95
N LEU A 5 -2.37 -9.39 6.65
CA LEU A 5 -2.83 -8.91 7.98
C LEU A 5 -1.76 -9.10 9.05
N VAL A 6 -1.04 -10.23 9.01
CA VAL A 6 0.02 -10.57 9.98
C VAL A 6 1.22 -9.63 9.83
N THR A 7 1.47 -9.10 8.63
CA THR A 7 2.60 -8.19 8.40
C THR A 7 2.50 -6.88 9.17
N ARG A 8 1.31 -6.44 9.57
CA ARG A 8 1.15 -5.25 10.43
C ARG A 8 1.84 -5.44 11.77
N ASP A 9 1.62 -6.57 12.41
CA ASP A 9 2.24 -6.88 13.71
C ASP A 9 3.75 -7.02 13.55
N LEU A 10 4.22 -7.72 12.52
CA LEU A 10 5.64 -7.85 12.23
C LEU A 10 6.33 -6.50 11.99
N ILE A 11 5.68 -5.58 11.27
CA ILE A 11 6.19 -4.22 11.05
C ILE A 11 6.25 -3.46 12.37
N ALA A 12 5.21 -3.56 13.19
CA ALA A 12 5.16 -2.93 14.50
C ALA A 12 6.28 -3.46 15.41
N ASP A 13 6.40 -4.77 15.52
CA ASP A 13 7.40 -5.44 16.38
C ASP A 13 8.84 -5.10 15.94
N SER A 14 9.13 -5.19 14.64
CA SER A 14 10.46 -4.88 14.13
C SER A 14 10.84 -3.41 14.32
N THR A 15 9.91 -2.50 14.10
CA THR A 15 10.13 -1.06 14.29
C THR A 15 10.34 -0.73 15.77
N GLU A 16 9.53 -1.29 16.66
CA GLU A 16 9.66 -1.15 18.09
C GLU A 16 11.03 -1.66 18.58
N CYS A 17 11.41 -2.87 18.17
CA CYS A 17 12.72 -3.45 18.50
C CYS A 17 13.88 -2.54 18.06
N MET A 18 13.83 -2.01 16.85
CA MET A 18 14.89 -1.13 16.35
C MET A 18 14.92 0.20 17.10
N ALA A 19 13.78 0.83 17.33
CA ALA A 19 13.70 2.09 18.04
C ALA A 19 14.22 1.97 19.48
N MET A 20 13.83 0.89 20.17
CA MET A 20 14.26 0.64 21.55
C MET A 20 15.74 0.24 21.63
N ALA A 21 16.22 -0.61 20.73
CA ALA A 21 17.62 -1.07 20.70
C ALA A 21 18.60 0.08 20.46
N HIS A 22 18.23 1.05 19.64
CA HIS A 22 19.06 2.21 19.32
C HIS A 22 18.80 3.41 20.25
N GLY A 23 17.77 3.36 21.10
CA GLY A 23 17.44 4.43 22.02
C GLY A 23 17.07 5.74 21.32
N PHE A 24 16.23 5.68 20.29
CA PHE A 24 15.85 6.88 19.53
C PHE A 24 14.98 7.81 20.36
N ASP A 25 15.21 9.12 20.23
CA ASP A 25 14.43 10.17 20.87
C ASP A 25 13.23 10.63 20.03
N GLY A 26 13.17 10.22 18.77
CA GLY A 26 12.09 10.54 17.84
C GLY A 26 12.15 9.70 16.58
N LEU A 27 11.02 9.63 15.87
CA LEU A 27 10.87 8.84 14.64
C LEU A 27 10.32 9.69 13.50
N VAL A 28 10.83 9.44 12.31
CA VAL A 28 10.21 9.87 11.05
C VAL A 28 9.78 8.60 10.30
N CYS A 29 8.48 8.39 10.19
CA CYS A 29 7.90 7.24 9.51
C CYS A 29 7.40 7.65 8.12
N ILE A 30 7.81 6.92 7.07
CA ILE A 30 7.43 7.19 5.69
C ILE A 30 6.63 6.00 5.14
N PRO A 31 5.39 5.79 5.60
CA PRO A 31 4.57 4.67 5.17
C PRO A 31 3.85 4.96 3.86
N ASN A 32 3.76 3.95 3.00
CA ASN A 32 3.16 4.08 1.67
C ASN A 32 2.14 2.98 1.32
N CYS A 33 1.78 2.09 2.25
CA CYS A 33 0.91 0.96 1.92
C CYS A 33 -0.04 0.63 3.05
N ASP A 34 -1.11 -0.08 2.71
CA ASP A 34 -2.23 -0.45 3.59
C ASP A 34 -1.84 -1.30 4.82
N LYS A 35 -0.64 -1.88 4.83
CA LYS A 35 -0.11 -2.67 5.96
C LYS A 35 0.97 -1.94 6.75
N ASN A 36 1.85 -1.20 6.09
CA ASN A 36 2.91 -0.50 6.82
C ASN A 36 2.44 0.79 7.48
N VAL A 37 1.39 1.45 6.97
CA VAL A 37 0.77 2.57 7.66
C VAL A 37 0.27 2.17 9.04
N PRO A 38 -0.66 1.19 9.19
CA PRO A 38 -1.11 0.77 10.51
C PRO A 38 0.00 0.11 11.34
N GLY A 39 0.93 -0.63 10.74
CA GLY A 39 2.06 -1.22 11.45
C GLY A 39 2.96 -0.19 12.11
N LEU A 40 3.33 0.87 11.38
CA LEU A 40 4.14 1.96 11.93
C LEU A 40 3.37 2.81 12.94
N LEU A 41 2.05 3.00 12.78
CA LEU A 41 1.21 3.65 13.78
C LEU A 41 1.17 2.84 15.08
N MET A 42 1.06 1.52 14.99
CA MET A 42 1.13 0.63 16.15
C MET A 42 2.49 0.73 16.86
N ALA A 43 3.60 0.71 16.10
CA ALA A 43 4.93 0.89 16.65
C ALA A 43 5.08 2.24 17.36
N ALA A 44 4.67 3.32 16.72
CA ALA A 44 4.73 4.66 17.31
C ALA A 44 3.95 4.76 18.63
N ALA A 45 2.77 4.15 18.68
CA ALA A 45 1.96 4.10 19.90
C ALA A 45 2.62 3.29 21.03
N ARG A 46 3.33 2.20 20.68
CA ARG A 46 4.03 1.35 21.65
C ARG A 46 5.31 2.01 22.19
N VAL A 47 6.12 2.56 21.29
CA VAL A 47 7.39 3.21 21.67
C VAL A 47 7.15 4.53 22.40
N ASN A 48 6.07 5.23 22.07
CA ASN A 48 5.60 6.46 22.73
C ASN A 48 6.67 7.57 22.80
N ILE A 49 7.37 7.79 21.71
CA ILE A 49 8.28 8.92 21.52
C ILE A 49 7.75 9.85 20.41
N PRO A 50 8.22 11.11 20.33
CA PRO A 50 7.81 12.02 19.26
C PRO A 50 7.96 11.39 17.90
N THR A 51 6.86 11.33 17.14
CA THR A 51 6.84 10.65 15.84
C THR A 51 6.08 11.49 14.82
N ILE A 52 6.65 11.64 13.63
CA ILE A 52 6.02 12.27 12.47
C ILE A 52 5.79 11.24 11.36
N PHE A 53 4.65 11.33 10.72
CA PHE A 53 4.30 10.48 9.56
C PHE A 53 4.31 11.30 8.28
N VAL A 54 5.05 10.82 7.28
CA VAL A 54 5.12 11.39 5.94
C VAL A 54 4.54 10.38 4.97
N SER A 55 3.28 10.57 4.58
CA SER A 55 2.63 9.68 3.61
C SER A 55 2.88 10.13 2.18
N GLY A 56 3.08 9.18 1.27
CA GLY A 56 3.18 9.44 -0.17
C GLY A 56 1.86 9.88 -0.82
N GLY A 57 0.77 9.86 -0.07
CA GLY A 57 -0.57 10.20 -0.55
C GLY A 57 -1.21 9.11 -1.42
N PRO A 58 -2.47 9.28 -1.78
CA PRO A 58 -3.20 8.34 -2.62
C PRO A 58 -2.72 8.42 -4.08
N MET A 59 -2.80 7.28 -4.78
CA MET A 59 -2.59 7.21 -6.22
C MET A 59 -3.84 7.67 -6.96
N LEU A 60 -3.68 8.46 -8.03
CA LEU A 60 -4.81 8.84 -8.87
C LEU A 60 -5.33 7.64 -9.65
N ALA A 61 -6.64 7.58 -9.80
CA ALA A 61 -7.26 6.60 -10.67
C ALA A 61 -7.08 6.98 -12.14
N GLY A 62 -6.84 5.98 -12.97
CA GLY A 62 -6.74 6.14 -14.41
C GLY A 62 -8.10 6.04 -15.11
N HIS A 63 -8.07 6.13 -16.43
CA HIS A 63 -9.25 5.95 -17.27
C HIS A 63 -8.96 4.85 -18.30
N VAL A 64 -9.76 3.79 -18.24
CA VAL A 64 -9.70 2.68 -19.19
C VAL A 64 -11.06 2.59 -19.88
N HIS A 65 -11.09 2.61 -21.18
CA HIS A 65 -12.33 2.63 -22.00
C HIS A 65 -13.31 3.73 -21.57
N GLY A 66 -12.80 4.93 -21.22
CA GLY A 66 -13.62 6.06 -20.78
C GLY A 66 -14.20 5.95 -19.37
N GLN A 67 -13.91 4.88 -18.65
CA GLN A 67 -14.34 4.67 -17.26
C GLN A 67 -13.18 4.90 -16.29
N LYS A 68 -13.48 5.57 -15.18
CA LYS A 68 -12.52 5.73 -14.08
C LYS A 68 -12.25 4.40 -13.42
N ARG A 69 -10.98 4.01 -13.37
CA ARG A 69 -10.52 2.75 -12.80
C ARG A 69 -9.37 2.99 -11.82
N SER A 70 -9.37 2.28 -10.72
CA SER A 70 -8.32 2.35 -9.70
C SER A 70 -7.47 1.07 -9.67
N LEU A 71 -6.43 1.06 -8.85
CA LEU A 71 -5.62 -0.13 -8.62
C LEU A 71 -6.46 -1.36 -8.21
N SER A 72 -7.52 -1.17 -7.44
CA SER A 72 -8.43 -2.27 -7.07
C SER A 72 -9.08 -2.92 -8.29
N SER A 73 -9.41 -2.11 -9.31
CA SER A 73 -9.97 -2.61 -10.57
C SER A 73 -8.95 -3.46 -11.36
N MET A 74 -7.64 -3.26 -11.13
CA MET A 74 -6.61 -4.10 -11.75
C MET A 74 -6.67 -5.55 -11.24
N PHE A 75 -6.90 -5.74 -9.94
CA PHE A 75 -7.07 -7.08 -9.37
C PHE A 75 -8.33 -7.79 -9.91
N GLU A 76 -9.40 -7.02 -10.14
CA GLU A 76 -10.61 -7.53 -10.78
C GLU A 76 -10.36 -7.92 -12.24
N ALA A 77 -9.56 -7.12 -12.97
CA ALA A 77 -9.19 -7.40 -14.36
C ALA A 77 -8.42 -8.72 -14.50
N VAL A 78 -7.45 -8.97 -13.60
CA VAL A 78 -6.73 -10.26 -13.57
C VAL A 78 -7.71 -11.43 -13.34
N GLY A 79 -8.68 -11.26 -12.45
CA GLY A 79 -9.75 -12.25 -12.24
C GLY A 79 -10.62 -12.46 -13.49
N SER A 80 -10.90 -11.39 -14.23
CA SER A 80 -11.70 -11.45 -15.47
C SER A 80 -10.99 -12.22 -16.57
N VAL A 81 -9.67 -12.09 -16.69
CA VAL A 81 -8.87 -12.90 -17.63
C VAL A 81 -8.93 -14.38 -17.24
N ALA A 82 -8.76 -14.69 -15.96
CA ALA A 82 -8.85 -16.07 -15.48
C ALA A 82 -10.24 -16.68 -15.69
N ALA A 83 -11.29 -15.87 -15.66
CA ALA A 83 -12.67 -16.28 -15.96
C ALA A 83 -12.99 -16.31 -17.46
N GLY A 84 -12.07 -15.89 -18.33
CA GLY A 84 -12.28 -15.85 -19.78
C GLY A 84 -13.21 -14.71 -20.26
N THR A 85 -13.45 -13.71 -19.44
CA THR A 85 -14.30 -12.54 -19.76
C THR A 85 -13.51 -11.32 -20.23
N MET A 86 -12.20 -11.38 -20.19
CA MET A 86 -11.27 -10.36 -20.65
C MET A 86 -10.08 -11.03 -21.34
N THR A 87 -9.57 -10.42 -22.42
CA THR A 87 -8.39 -10.91 -23.14
C THR A 87 -7.09 -10.43 -22.48
N MET A 88 -5.97 -11.05 -22.83
CA MET A 88 -4.64 -10.61 -22.37
C MET A 88 -4.26 -9.23 -22.91
N ASP A 89 -4.69 -8.89 -24.14
CA ASP A 89 -4.41 -7.58 -24.76
C ASP A 89 -5.18 -6.47 -24.02
N GLU A 90 -6.43 -6.72 -23.65
CA GLU A 90 -7.23 -5.81 -22.84
C GLU A 90 -6.62 -5.63 -21.44
N LEU A 91 -6.09 -6.70 -20.85
CA LEU A 91 -5.38 -6.61 -19.56
C LEU A 91 -4.12 -5.75 -19.67
N ALA A 92 -3.33 -5.92 -20.75
CA ALA A 92 -2.14 -5.11 -20.97
C ALA A 92 -2.48 -3.61 -21.11
N GLU A 93 -3.54 -3.28 -21.86
CA GLU A 93 -4.04 -1.89 -21.93
C GLU A 93 -4.47 -1.37 -20.56
N PHE A 94 -5.09 -2.23 -19.76
CA PHE A 94 -5.53 -1.90 -18.41
C PHE A 94 -4.33 -1.58 -17.50
N GLU A 95 -3.27 -2.40 -17.57
CA GLU A 95 -2.03 -2.20 -16.79
C GLU A 95 -1.37 -0.85 -17.08
N GLU A 96 -1.34 -0.43 -18.34
CA GLU A 96 -0.74 0.86 -18.72
C GLU A 96 -1.54 2.06 -18.21
N LYS A 97 -2.86 1.96 -18.16
CA LYS A 97 -3.74 3.12 -17.99
C LYS A 97 -4.33 3.27 -16.59
N VAL A 98 -4.37 2.20 -15.80
CA VAL A 98 -5.08 2.20 -14.51
C VAL A 98 -4.38 3.00 -13.43
N CYS A 99 -3.04 3.08 -13.48
CA CYS A 99 -2.20 3.77 -12.49
C CYS A 99 -1.34 4.84 -13.17
N PRO A 100 -1.91 6.01 -13.52
CA PRO A 100 -1.22 7.03 -14.30
C PRO A 100 -0.19 7.84 -13.53
N THR A 101 -0.16 7.73 -12.19
CA THR A 101 0.72 8.53 -11.33
C THR A 101 1.44 7.69 -10.31
N CYS A 102 2.55 8.23 -9.79
CA CYS A 102 3.18 7.72 -8.57
C CYS A 102 2.32 8.09 -7.36
N GLY A 103 2.33 7.22 -6.36
CA GLY A 103 1.62 7.43 -5.11
C GLY A 103 1.73 6.20 -4.22
N SER A 104 1.10 6.24 -3.05
CA SER A 104 0.99 5.04 -2.23
C SER A 104 0.01 4.05 -2.86
N CYS A 105 0.19 2.77 -2.55
CA CYS A 105 -0.63 1.67 -3.06
C CYS A 105 -2.12 1.76 -2.68
N SER A 106 -2.50 2.63 -1.80
CA SER A 106 -3.87 2.85 -1.37
C SER A 106 -4.62 3.79 -2.33
N GLY A 107 -5.00 3.28 -3.45
CA GLY A 107 -5.89 4.00 -4.36
C GLY A 107 -7.28 4.19 -3.81
#